data_cd4689746b336f73b07552a20f78e690
#
_entry.id   cd4689746b336f73b07552a20f78e690
#
_cell.length_a   1.000
_cell.length_b   1.000
_cell.length_c   1.000
_cell.angle_alpha   90.00
_cell.angle_beta   90.00
_cell.angle_gamma   90.00
#
_symmetry.space_group_name_H-M   'P 1'
#
loop_
_entity.id
_entity.type
_entity.pdbx_description
1 polymer ?
#
loop_
_entity_poly.entity_id
_entity_poly.type
_entity_poly.pdbx_seq_one_letter_code
_entity_poly.pdbx_strand_id
1 'polypeptide(L)'
;YPYSMQNDVLPAEDGAGGSALLDDFTPEFSFRVNGHKRVYEEMRTALLSSGRSTDSLYDAADSRETQVMIVNVLSVFTYGFIILISLITVANVFNTISTNVLLRRREFAMMKSVGLSDRGFGRMMRYECVIYALRSLLWGLPVSVLATYGIHKIVIDAYETAFVLPWRGIAIAVGSVFAVMIVTMLYACGKIRRDNPIDALKN
;
A
#
# COMPACT_ATOMS: atom_id res chain seq x y z
N TYR A 1 -24.11 -4.71 -33.96
CA TYR A 1 -23.45 -6.01 -34.22
C TYR A 1 -22.82 -6.48 -32.93
N PRO A 2 -23.21 -7.66 -32.36
CA PRO A 2 -22.79 -8.07 -31.04
C PRO A 2 -21.44 -8.80 -30.96
N TYR A 3 -20.76 -9.06 -32.06
CA TYR A 3 -19.51 -9.86 -32.04
C TYR A 3 -18.44 -9.17 -32.87
N SER A 4 -17.35 -8.69 -32.24
CA SER A 4 -16.12 -8.37 -32.93
C SER A 4 -15.16 -9.57 -32.78
N MET A 5 -15.00 -10.34 -33.86
CA MET A 5 -13.90 -11.29 -33.96
C MET A 5 -12.62 -10.50 -34.19
N GLN A 6 -11.75 -10.46 -33.23
CA GLN A 6 -10.39 -9.98 -33.42
C GLN A 6 -9.54 -11.22 -33.69
N ASN A 7 -9.44 -11.54 -35.02
CA ASN A 7 -8.54 -12.58 -35.48
C ASN A 7 -7.13 -11.99 -35.48
N ASP A 8 -6.35 -12.22 -34.44
CA ASP A 8 -4.89 -12.14 -34.55
C ASP A 8 -4.41 -13.43 -35.24
N VAL A 9 -4.63 -13.47 -36.55
CA VAL A 9 -3.99 -14.47 -37.42
C VAL A 9 -2.58 -13.97 -37.64
N LEU A 10 -1.59 -14.60 -37.00
CA LEU A 10 -0.19 -14.43 -37.36
C LEU A 10 -0.02 -14.81 -38.83
N PRO A 11 0.72 -14.02 -39.63
CA PRO A 11 0.95 -14.35 -41.04
C PRO A 11 1.69 -15.68 -41.15
N ALA A 12 1.15 -16.56 -42.00
CA ALA A 12 1.81 -17.80 -42.35
C ALA A 12 3.09 -17.42 -43.12
N GLU A 13 4.27 -17.65 -42.53
CA GLU A 13 5.51 -17.65 -43.29
C GLU A 13 5.60 -18.94 -44.14
N ASP A 14 5.59 -18.75 -45.42
CA ASP A 14 5.86 -19.78 -46.42
C ASP A 14 7.29 -20.32 -46.23
N GLY A 15 7.43 -21.59 -45.96
CA GLY A 15 8.72 -22.24 -46.03
C GLY A 15 8.86 -23.56 -45.33
N ALA A 16 8.65 -24.64 -46.06
CA ALA A 16 9.26 -25.99 -45.96
C ALA A 16 9.99 -26.33 -44.65
N GLY A 17 9.30 -27.03 -43.75
CA GLY A 17 9.89 -27.65 -42.56
C GLY A 17 8.94 -27.90 -41.40
N GLY A 18 7.65 -27.64 -41.56
CA GLY A 18 6.72 -27.42 -40.44
C GLY A 18 5.79 -28.57 -40.02
N SER A 19 6.03 -29.82 -40.38
CA SER A 19 5.09 -30.89 -39.96
C SER A 19 5.31 -31.39 -38.52
N ALA A 20 6.44 -31.10 -37.89
CA ALA A 20 6.77 -31.57 -36.54
C ALA A 20 6.41 -30.54 -35.43
N LEU A 21 6.13 -29.26 -35.79
CA LEU A 21 5.79 -28.21 -34.81
C LEU A 21 4.29 -27.89 -34.72
N LEU A 22 3.46 -28.51 -35.58
CA LEU A 22 2.00 -28.26 -35.59
C LEU A 22 1.21 -29.14 -34.61
N ASP A 23 1.85 -30.16 -34.03
CA ASP A 23 1.20 -31.09 -33.10
C ASP A 23 0.99 -30.49 -31.69
N ASP A 24 1.62 -29.37 -31.38
CA ASP A 24 1.49 -28.71 -30.07
C ASP A 24 0.79 -27.34 -30.13
N PHE A 25 0.27 -26.94 -31.30
CA PHE A 25 -0.41 -25.66 -31.48
C PHE A 25 -1.93 -25.84 -31.30
N THR A 26 -2.41 -25.73 -30.07
CA THR A 26 -3.84 -25.59 -29.80
C THR A 26 -4.26 -24.14 -30.06
N PRO A 27 -5.03 -23.84 -31.11
CA PRO A 27 -5.46 -22.46 -31.38
C PRO A 27 -6.36 -21.97 -30.26
N GLU A 28 -5.96 -20.92 -29.57
CA GLU A 28 -6.75 -20.27 -28.54
C GLU A 28 -7.61 -19.17 -29.19
N PHE A 29 -8.91 -19.27 -29.02
CA PHE A 29 -9.86 -18.28 -29.51
C PHE A 29 -10.42 -17.48 -28.33
N SER A 30 -10.20 -16.17 -28.31
CA SER A 30 -10.77 -15.27 -27.31
C SER A 30 -11.93 -14.45 -27.85
N PHE A 31 -13.05 -14.44 -27.14
CA PHE A 31 -14.26 -13.69 -27.52
C PHE A 31 -14.57 -12.65 -26.44
N ARG A 32 -14.80 -11.41 -26.88
CA ARG A 32 -15.29 -10.35 -25.97
C ARG A 32 -16.81 -10.23 -26.15
N VAL A 33 -17.55 -10.53 -25.09
CA VAL A 33 -19.01 -10.58 -25.12
C VAL A 33 -19.61 -9.76 -23.98
N ASN A 34 -20.82 -9.21 -24.22
CA ASN A 34 -21.63 -8.60 -23.16
C ASN A 34 -22.50 -9.68 -22.53
N GLY A 35 -22.44 -9.84 -21.17
CA GLY A 35 -23.17 -10.89 -20.46
C GLY A 35 -22.50 -12.26 -20.57
N HIS A 36 -21.24 -12.34 -20.20
CA HIS A 36 -20.37 -13.52 -20.32
C HIS A 36 -21.00 -14.82 -19.78
N LYS A 37 -21.70 -14.78 -18.66
CA LYS A 37 -22.33 -15.99 -18.05
C LYS A 37 -23.36 -16.65 -18.96
N ARG A 38 -24.19 -15.83 -19.60
CA ARG A 38 -25.19 -16.36 -20.54
C ARG A 38 -24.53 -16.96 -21.77
N VAL A 39 -23.57 -16.24 -22.35
CA VAL A 39 -22.87 -16.70 -23.55
C VAL A 39 -22.01 -17.94 -23.25
N TYR A 40 -21.38 -18.00 -22.08
CA TYR A 40 -20.66 -19.18 -21.63
C TYR A 40 -21.59 -20.42 -21.56
N GLU A 41 -22.78 -20.31 -20.96
CA GLU A 41 -23.72 -21.42 -20.88
C GLU A 41 -24.30 -21.82 -22.27
N GLU A 42 -24.55 -20.85 -23.16
CA GLU A 42 -24.93 -21.11 -24.54
C GLU A 42 -23.82 -21.85 -25.30
N MET A 43 -22.58 -21.44 -25.20
CA MET A 43 -21.42 -22.11 -25.80
C MET A 43 -21.20 -23.50 -25.22
N ARG A 44 -21.31 -23.64 -23.91
CA ARG A 44 -21.19 -24.91 -23.21
C ARG A 44 -22.22 -25.91 -23.67
N THR A 45 -23.49 -25.49 -23.76
CA THR A 45 -24.57 -26.35 -24.24
C THR A 45 -24.42 -26.73 -25.72
N ALA A 46 -23.95 -25.81 -26.55
CA ALA A 46 -23.66 -26.07 -27.97
C ALA A 46 -22.51 -27.08 -28.15
N LEU A 47 -21.43 -26.98 -27.33
CA LEU A 47 -20.32 -27.94 -27.35
C LEU A 47 -20.79 -29.34 -26.92
N LEU A 48 -21.57 -29.44 -25.84
CA LEU A 48 -22.12 -30.69 -25.34
C LEU A 48 -23.05 -31.35 -26.38
N SER A 49 -23.90 -30.56 -27.04
CA SER A 49 -24.81 -31.09 -28.09
C SER A 49 -24.07 -31.57 -29.34
N SER A 50 -22.85 -31.03 -29.59
CA SER A 50 -21.96 -31.46 -30.68
C SER A 50 -21.03 -32.63 -30.28
N GLY A 51 -21.14 -33.15 -29.06
CA GLY A 51 -20.34 -34.26 -28.54
C GLY A 51 -18.89 -33.88 -28.25
N ARG A 52 -18.57 -32.58 -28.10
CA ARG A 52 -17.21 -32.08 -27.78
C ARG A 52 -17.06 -31.84 -26.29
N SER A 53 -15.83 -32.01 -25.79
CA SER A 53 -15.47 -31.67 -24.41
C SER A 53 -15.60 -30.17 -24.17
N THR A 54 -16.04 -29.81 -22.99
CA THR A 54 -16.07 -28.41 -22.49
C THR A 54 -14.86 -28.03 -21.65
N ASP A 55 -13.89 -28.92 -21.50
CA ASP A 55 -12.71 -28.70 -20.63
C ASP A 55 -11.82 -27.56 -21.10
N SER A 56 -11.85 -27.26 -22.40
CA SER A 56 -11.11 -26.14 -23.00
C SER A 56 -11.89 -24.82 -23.00
N LEU A 57 -13.17 -24.80 -22.55
CA LEU A 57 -13.97 -23.58 -22.48
C LEU A 57 -13.70 -22.87 -21.15
N TYR A 58 -13.08 -21.70 -21.22
CA TYR A 58 -12.69 -20.94 -20.05
C TYR A 58 -13.38 -19.57 -20.02
N ASP A 59 -14.05 -19.26 -18.91
CA ASP A 59 -14.65 -17.93 -18.69
C ASP A 59 -13.62 -17.03 -17.97
N ALA A 60 -12.88 -16.28 -18.78
CA ALA A 60 -11.88 -15.34 -18.26
C ALA A 60 -12.52 -14.19 -17.44
N ALA A 61 -13.77 -13.83 -17.70
CA ALA A 61 -14.44 -12.75 -16.96
C ALA A 61 -14.86 -13.22 -15.56
N ASP A 62 -15.38 -14.45 -15.42
CA ASP A 62 -15.73 -15.03 -14.11
C ASP A 62 -14.50 -15.22 -13.24
N SER A 63 -13.40 -15.70 -13.82
CA SER A 63 -12.11 -15.81 -13.13
C SER A 63 -11.58 -14.46 -12.67
N ARG A 64 -11.74 -13.41 -13.49
CA ARG A 64 -11.36 -12.05 -13.11
C ARG A 64 -12.25 -11.50 -11.99
N GLU A 65 -13.57 -11.72 -12.05
CA GLU A 65 -14.49 -11.33 -10.97
C GLU A 65 -14.09 -11.99 -9.65
N THR A 66 -13.79 -13.29 -9.67
CA THR A 66 -13.33 -14.03 -8.49
C THR A 66 -11.99 -13.49 -7.95
N GLN A 67 -11.03 -13.22 -8.83
CA GLN A 67 -9.73 -12.63 -8.42
C GLN A 67 -9.93 -11.26 -7.78
N VAL A 68 -10.75 -10.39 -8.36
CA VAL A 68 -11.07 -9.06 -7.81
C VAL A 68 -11.75 -9.19 -6.45
N MET A 69 -12.67 -10.14 -6.28
CA MET A 69 -13.31 -10.40 -5.00
C MET A 69 -12.30 -10.81 -3.93
N ILE A 70 -11.40 -11.75 -4.24
CA ILE A 70 -10.34 -12.18 -3.31
C ILE A 70 -9.43 -11.00 -2.93
N VAL A 71 -9.00 -10.20 -3.92
CA VAL A 71 -8.15 -9.03 -3.68
C VAL A 71 -8.87 -7.99 -2.81
N ASN A 72 -10.17 -7.76 -3.04
CA ASN A 72 -10.97 -6.83 -2.23
C ASN A 72 -11.09 -7.30 -0.78
N VAL A 73 -11.39 -8.58 -0.54
CA VAL A 73 -11.45 -9.15 0.80
C VAL A 73 -10.10 -9.03 1.51
N LEU A 74 -9.03 -9.43 0.83
CA LEU A 74 -7.68 -9.33 1.38
C LEU A 74 -7.29 -7.87 1.70
N SER A 75 -7.70 -6.94 0.83
CA SER A 75 -7.46 -5.50 1.02
C SER A 75 -8.16 -4.96 2.26
N VAL A 76 -9.41 -5.34 2.52
CA VAL A 76 -10.15 -4.92 3.72
C VAL A 76 -9.42 -5.36 4.99
N PHE A 77 -8.98 -6.62 5.06
CA PHE A 77 -8.20 -7.11 6.19
C PHE A 77 -6.87 -6.36 6.33
N THR A 78 -6.15 -6.17 5.23
CA THR A 78 -4.86 -5.47 5.22
C THR A 78 -5.01 -4.03 5.71
N TYR A 79 -6.00 -3.28 5.21
CA TYR A 79 -6.26 -1.92 5.69
C TYR A 79 -6.71 -1.89 7.15
N GLY A 80 -7.49 -2.88 7.60
CA GLY A 80 -7.85 -3.03 9.01
C GLY A 80 -6.63 -3.16 9.92
N PHE A 81 -5.68 -4.02 9.55
CA PHE A 81 -4.41 -4.16 10.27
C PHE A 81 -3.55 -2.90 10.23
N ILE A 82 -3.47 -2.24 9.07
CA ILE A 82 -2.72 -0.98 8.93
C ILE A 82 -3.29 0.08 9.89
N ILE A 83 -4.60 0.24 9.95
CA ILE A 83 -5.27 1.19 10.86
C ILE A 83 -4.98 0.84 12.30
N LEU A 84 -5.10 -0.44 12.69
CA LEU A 84 -4.83 -0.90 14.06
C LEU A 84 -3.38 -0.58 14.49
N ILE A 85 -2.41 -0.99 13.68
CA ILE A 85 -0.99 -0.76 13.96
C ILE A 85 -0.68 0.75 13.98
N SER A 86 -1.30 1.53 13.10
CA SER A 86 -1.15 2.99 13.07
C SER A 86 -1.67 3.63 14.36
N LEU A 87 -2.81 3.20 14.87
CA LEU A 87 -3.36 3.72 16.14
C LEU A 87 -2.43 3.40 17.32
N ILE A 88 -1.92 2.18 17.40
CA ILE A 88 -0.94 1.79 18.43
C ILE A 88 0.32 2.65 18.34
N THR A 89 0.82 2.86 17.12
CA THR A 89 2.01 3.67 16.88
C THR A 89 1.79 5.12 17.28
N VAL A 90 0.66 5.72 16.92
CA VAL A 90 0.29 7.08 17.33
C VAL A 90 0.24 7.21 18.84
N ALA A 91 -0.39 6.25 19.54
CA ALA A 91 -0.44 6.23 20.99
C ALA A 91 0.96 6.15 21.62
N ASN A 92 1.84 5.32 21.09
CA ASN A 92 3.22 5.19 21.57
C ASN A 92 4.04 6.46 21.35
N VAL A 93 3.95 7.06 20.17
CA VAL A 93 4.62 8.34 19.85
C VAL A 93 4.12 9.45 20.77
N PHE A 94 2.81 9.52 20.95
CA PHE A 94 2.17 10.49 21.85
C PHE A 94 2.67 10.33 23.29
N ASN A 95 2.68 9.11 23.83
CA ASN A 95 3.17 8.82 25.18
C ASN A 95 4.66 9.20 25.32
N THR A 96 5.49 8.82 24.36
CA THR A 96 6.92 9.09 24.36
C THR A 96 7.21 10.59 24.36
N ILE A 97 6.57 11.35 23.45
CA ILE A 97 6.77 12.80 23.37
C ILE A 97 6.24 13.49 24.64
N SER A 98 5.07 13.11 25.13
CA SER A 98 4.49 13.68 26.34
C SER A 98 5.39 13.44 27.56
N THR A 99 5.93 12.24 27.71
CA THR A 99 6.85 11.89 28.81
C THR A 99 8.17 12.67 28.70
N ASN A 100 8.78 12.72 27.53
CA ASN A 100 10.03 13.46 27.31
C ASN A 100 9.87 14.96 27.62
N VAL A 101 8.75 15.53 27.23
CA VAL A 101 8.42 16.93 27.51
C VAL A 101 8.20 17.17 29.00
N LEU A 102 7.49 16.26 29.68
CA LEU A 102 7.27 16.35 31.14
C LEU A 102 8.58 16.24 31.93
N LEU A 103 9.45 15.29 31.58
CA LEU A 103 10.75 15.11 32.24
C LEU A 103 11.67 16.34 32.09
N ARG A 104 11.61 17.05 30.96
CA ARG A 104 12.39 18.25 30.69
C ARG A 104 11.70 19.55 31.13
N ARG A 105 10.54 19.46 31.78
CA ARG A 105 9.73 20.62 32.20
C ARG A 105 10.53 21.62 33.03
N ARG A 106 11.38 21.13 33.94
CA ARG A 106 12.24 21.96 34.80
C ARG A 106 13.31 22.72 33.99
N GLU A 107 13.91 22.07 33.00
CA GLU A 107 14.86 22.71 32.08
C GLU A 107 14.18 23.82 31.29
N PHE A 108 12.97 23.59 30.82
CA PHE A 108 12.18 24.60 30.10
C PHE A 108 11.78 25.78 30.98
N ALA A 109 11.44 25.53 32.27
CA ALA A 109 11.16 26.59 33.23
C ALA A 109 12.39 27.45 33.49
N MET A 110 13.58 26.85 33.62
CA MET A 110 14.86 27.58 33.77
C MET A 110 15.16 28.44 32.54
N MET A 111 15.01 27.89 31.32
CA MET A 111 15.23 28.66 30.11
C MET A 111 14.23 29.84 29.96
N LYS A 112 13.01 29.65 30.40
CA LYS A 112 11.98 30.71 30.41
C LYS A 112 12.33 31.83 31.43
N SER A 113 12.93 31.47 32.56
CA SER A 113 13.41 32.44 33.57
C SER A 113 14.55 33.31 33.06
N VAL A 114 15.39 32.79 32.17
CA VAL A 114 16.51 33.51 31.52
C VAL A 114 16.04 34.34 30.30
N GLY A 115 14.72 34.35 29.99
CA GLY A 115 14.16 35.21 28.95
C GLY A 115 13.80 34.51 27.64
N LEU A 116 13.74 33.18 27.59
CA LEU A 116 13.27 32.47 26.42
C LEU A 116 11.78 32.78 26.19
N SER A 117 11.47 33.39 25.04
CA SER A 117 10.07 33.67 24.67
C SER A 117 9.31 32.41 24.29
N ASP A 118 7.97 32.40 24.47
CA ASP A 118 7.11 31.27 24.07
C ASP A 118 7.23 30.93 22.57
N ARG A 119 7.54 31.93 21.72
CA ARG A 119 7.81 31.73 20.29
C ARG A 119 9.15 31.01 20.06
N GLY A 120 10.17 31.37 20.82
CA GLY A 120 11.49 30.72 20.78
C GLY A 120 11.40 29.25 21.20
N PHE A 121 10.69 28.97 22.27
CA PHE A 121 10.42 27.62 22.74
C PHE A 121 9.69 26.77 21.67
N GLY A 122 8.61 27.26 21.10
CA GLY A 122 7.88 26.55 20.06
C GLY A 122 8.68 26.31 18.79
N ARG A 123 9.65 27.18 18.46
CA ARG A 123 10.57 26.97 17.34
C ARG A 123 11.59 25.84 17.65
N MET A 124 12.16 25.85 18.83
CA MET A 124 13.08 24.80 19.29
C MET A 124 12.45 23.41 19.26
N MET A 125 11.24 23.28 19.81
CA MET A 125 10.48 22.03 19.80
C MET A 125 10.15 21.55 18.39
N ARG A 126 9.83 22.46 17.46
CA ARG A 126 9.59 22.08 16.06
C ARG A 126 10.83 21.47 15.42
N TYR A 127 12.00 22.05 15.62
CA TYR A 127 13.25 21.48 15.10
C TYR A 127 13.55 20.12 15.70
N GLU A 128 13.34 19.94 16.99
CA GLU A 128 13.52 18.66 17.67
C GLU A 128 12.60 17.59 17.06
N CYS A 129 11.31 17.88 16.89
CA CYS A 129 10.36 16.95 16.25
C CYS A 129 10.74 16.62 14.79
N VAL A 130 11.18 17.61 14.01
CA VAL A 130 11.61 17.38 12.63
C VAL A 130 12.83 16.46 12.59
N ILE A 131 13.80 16.65 13.48
CA ILE A 131 14.99 15.80 13.57
C ILE A 131 14.59 14.35 13.93
N TYR A 132 13.68 14.15 14.89
CA TYR A 132 13.16 12.82 15.21
C TYR A 132 12.42 12.18 14.03
N ALA A 133 11.58 12.92 13.32
CA ALA A 133 10.90 12.45 12.14
C ALA A 133 11.88 12.02 11.04
N LEU A 134 12.86 12.86 10.73
CA LEU A 134 13.89 12.57 9.74
C LEU A 134 14.73 11.33 10.12
N ARG A 135 15.10 11.22 11.38
CA ARG A 135 15.87 10.07 11.88
C ARG A 135 15.06 8.77 11.79
N SER A 136 13.78 8.80 12.10
CA SER A 136 12.91 7.63 11.97
C SER A 136 12.70 7.23 10.52
N LEU A 137 12.53 8.20 9.61
CA LEU A 137 12.42 7.95 8.17
C LEU A 137 13.72 7.41 7.57
N LEU A 138 14.88 7.89 8.03
CA LEU A 138 16.19 7.43 7.56
C LEU A 138 16.38 5.91 7.77
N TRP A 139 15.85 5.37 8.86
CA TRP A 139 15.91 3.93 9.14
C TRP A 139 14.67 3.19 8.62
N GLY A 140 13.50 3.78 8.74
CA GLY A 140 12.24 3.15 8.37
C GLY A 140 12.07 2.94 6.86
N LEU A 141 12.44 3.92 6.05
CA LEU A 141 12.30 3.81 4.59
C LEU A 141 13.19 2.71 3.98
N PRO A 142 14.51 2.62 4.27
CA PRO A 142 15.32 1.53 3.73
C PRO A 142 14.81 0.15 4.12
N VAL A 143 14.42 -0.04 5.38
CA VAL A 143 13.86 -1.32 5.86
C VAL A 143 12.56 -1.65 5.12
N SER A 144 11.67 -0.68 4.94
CA SER A 144 10.41 -0.85 4.21
C SER A 144 10.65 -1.23 2.74
N VAL A 145 11.59 -0.56 2.06
CA VAL A 145 11.96 -0.85 0.66
C VAL A 145 12.57 -2.26 0.56
N LEU A 146 13.47 -2.62 1.47
CA LEU A 146 14.06 -3.96 1.50
C LEU A 146 13.01 -5.06 1.73
N ALA A 147 12.06 -4.83 2.64
CA ALA A 147 10.96 -5.75 2.88
C ALA A 147 10.08 -5.91 1.63
N THR A 148 9.72 -4.80 0.98
CA THR A 148 8.94 -4.81 -0.27
C THR A 148 9.67 -5.55 -1.39
N TYR A 149 10.99 -5.32 -1.52
CA TYR A 149 11.82 -6.03 -2.49
C TYR A 149 11.90 -7.53 -2.18
N GLY A 150 12.05 -7.89 -0.91
CA GLY A 150 12.06 -9.30 -0.49
C GLY A 150 10.76 -10.04 -0.81
N ILE A 151 9.61 -9.42 -0.50
CA ILE A 151 8.29 -9.97 -0.85
C ILE A 151 8.16 -10.11 -2.37
N HIS A 152 8.55 -9.07 -3.12
CA HIS A 152 8.51 -9.09 -4.57
C HIS A 152 9.33 -10.25 -5.14
N LYS A 153 10.55 -10.50 -4.64
CA LYS A 153 11.41 -11.60 -5.10
C LYS A 153 10.77 -12.98 -4.84
N ILE A 154 10.09 -13.16 -3.72
CA ILE A 154 9.39 -14.42 -3.41
C ILE A 154 8.19 -14.63 -4.36
N VAL A 155 7.50 -13.54 -4.74
CA VAL A 155 6.32 -13.59 -5.61
C VAL A 155 6.70 -13.70 -7.08
N ILE A 156 7.85 -13.13 -7.50
CA ILE A 156 8.32 -13.18 -8.90
C ILE A 156 8.65 -14.60 -9.36
N ASP A 157 9.14 -15.47 -8.48
CA ASP A 157 9.36 -16.90 -8.84
C ASP A 157 8.05 -17.57 -9.30
N ALA A 158 6.88 -16.94 -9.06
CA ALA A 158 5.56 -17.39 -9.52
C ALA A 158 4.97 -16.58 -10.70
N TYR A 159 5.40 -15.32 -10.91
CA TYR A 159 4.83 -14.41 -11.94
C TYR A 159 5.92 -13.46 -12.45
N GLU A 160 6.24 -13.49 -13.73
CA GLU A 160 7.23 -12.62 -14.39
C GLU A 160 6.78 -11.15 -14.45
N THR A 161 6.77 -10.45 -13.32
CA THR A 161 6.36 -9.04 -13.24
C THR A 161 7.53 -8.14 -12.87
N ALA A 162 7.67 -6.99 -13.55
CA ALA A 162 8.70 -6.00 -13.25
C ALA A 162 8.47 -5.34 -11.88
N PHE A 163 9.55 -5.09 -11.13
CA PHE A 163 9.48 -4.39 -9.84
C PHE A 163 9.07 -2.93 -10.05
N VAL A 164 7.92 -2.55 -9.49
CA VAL A 164 7.46 -1.16 -9.47
C VAL A 164 7.46 -0.65 -8.03
N LEU A 165 8.30 0.35 -7.75
CA LEU A 165 8.35 0.97 -6.44
C LEU A 165 7.05 1.75 -6.16
N PRO A 166 6.34 1.49 -5.03
CA PRO A 166 5.06 2.13 -4.73
C PRO A 166 5.24 3.57 -4.22
N TRP A 167 5.61 4.51 -5.11
CA TRP A 167 5.86 5.91 -4.77
C TRP A 167 4.71 6.58 -4.02
N ARG A 168 3.46 6.25 -4.37
CA ARG A 168 2.27 6.76 -3.66
C ARG A 168 2.23 6.30 -2.21
N GLY A 169 2.54 5.03 -1.94
CA GLY A 169 2.60 4.49 -0.59
C GLY A 169 3.70 5.16 0.24
N ILE A 170 4.88 5.35 -0.34
CA ILE A 170 6.00 6.04 0.31
C ILE A 170 5.62 7.49 0.65
N ALA A 171 5.02 8.23 -0.27
CA ALA A 171 4.59 9.61 -0.04
C ALA A 171 3.54 9.71 1.08
N ILE A 172 2.56 8.80 1.13
CA ILE A 172 1.55 8.72 2.19
C ILE A 172 2.22 8.39 3.53
N ALA A 173 3.15 7.43 3.57
CA ALA A 173 3.87 7.05 4.79
C ALA A 173 4.69 8.23 5.34
N VAL A 174 5.46 8.91 4.50
CA VAL A 174 6.23 10.11 4.89
C VAL A 174 5.31 11.21 5.41
N GLY A 175 4.22 11.51 4.68
CA GLY A 175 3.24 12.51 5.07
C GLY A 175 2.56 12.18 6.41
N SER A 176 2.22 10.92 6.66
CA SER A 176 1.61 10.48 7.91
C SER A 176 2.55 10.63 9.11
N VAL A 177 3.83 10.32 8.96
CA VAL A 177 4.84 10.51 10.01
C VAL A 177 4.92 11.99 10.42
N PHE A 178 5.03 12.90 9.45
CA PHE A 178 5.05 14.33 9.75
C PHE A 178 3.74 14.83 10.36
N ALA A 179 2.60 14.36 9.88
CA ALA A 179 1.29 14.73 10.43
C ALA A 179 1.16 14.32 11.91
N VAL A 180 1.50 13.07 12.25
CA VAL A 180 1.47 12.56 13.62
C VAL A 180 2.41 13.37 14.51
N MET A 181 3.64 13.64 14.05
CA MET A 181 4.62 14.43 14.80
C MET A 181 4.13 15.86 15.07
N ILE A 182 3.55 16.52 14.08
CA ILE A 182 3.03 17.87 14.22
C ILE A 182 1.86 17.90 15.21
N VAL A 183 0.90 16.99 15.09
CA VAL A 183 -0.27 16.91 16.00
C VAL A 183 0.18 16.66 17.43
N THR A 184 1.08 15.70 17.64
CA THR A 184 1.59 15.37 18.98
C THR A 184 2.35 16.54 19.59
N MET A 185 3.16 17.23 18.79
CA MET A 185 3.90 18.42 19.23
C MET A 185 2.95 19.56 19.62
N LEU A 186 1.94 19.86 18.79
CA LEU A 186 0.97 20.90 19.10
C LEU A 186 0.25 20.63 20.42
N TYR A 187 -0.12 19.38 20.67
CA TYR A 187 -0.72 18.96 21.93
C TYR A 187 0.25 19.14 23.11
N ALA A 188 1.49 18.65 22.99
CA ALA A 188 2.49 18.74 24.05
C ALA A 188 2.83 20.20 24.39
N CYS A 189 3.05 21.05 23.38
CA CYS A 189 3.29 22.48 23.57
C CYS A 189 2.07 23.20 24.17
N GLY A 190 0.85 22.83 23.75
CA GLY A 190 -0.38 23.38 24.31
C GLY A 190 -0.55 23.07 25.78
N LYS A 191 -0.20 21.86 26.21
CA LYS A 191 -0.25 21.43 27.59
C LYS A 191 0.74 22.21 28.47
N ILE A 192 1.99 22.39 28.02
CA ILE A 192 3.01 23.15 28.77
C ILE A 192 2.63 24.62 28.93
N ARG A 193 2.00 25.21 27.90
CA ARG A 193 1.58 26.63 27.98
C ARG A 193 0.45 26.86 28.99
N ARG A 194 -0.36 25.85 29.26
CA ARG A 194 -1.46 25.92 30.26
C ARG A 194 -0.97 25.74 31.69
N ASP A 195 0.16 25.08 31.90
CA ASP A 195 0.75 24.85 33.21
C ASP A 195 1.52 26.10 33.64
N ASN A 196 1.15 26.70 34.78
CA ASN A 196 1.82 27.84 35.34
C ASN A 196 3.29 27.52 35.71
N PRO A 197 4.26 28.33 35.26
CA PRO A 197 5.68 28.09 35.56
C PRO A 197 5.99 28.09 37.07
N ILE A 198 5.15 28.70 37.91
CA ILE A 198 5.33 28.79 39.38
C ILE A 198 5.13 27.43 40.04
N ASP A 199 4.18 26.61 39.56
CA ASP A 199 3.94 25.27 40.12
C ASP A 199 5.02 24.26 39.77
N ALA A 200 5.80 24.51 38.71
CA ALA A 200 6.90 23.65 38.27
C ALA A 200 8.20 23.86 39.07
N LEU A 201 8.32 24.97 39.79
CA LEU A 201 9.49 25.27 40.62
C LEU A 201 9.27 24.91 42.11
N LYS A 202 8.03 24.59 42.52
CA LYS A 202 7.65 24.36 43.92
C LYS A 202 7.70 22.88 44.33
N ASN A 203 7.81 21.96 43.39
CA ASN A 203 8.04 20.52 43.53
C ASN A 203 9.38 20.13 42.88
#